data_215ac08dd068fd0666071cb9bdead0c2
#
_entry.id   215ac08dd068fd0666071cb9bdead0c2
#
_cell.length_a   1.000
_cell.length_b   1.000
_cell.length_c   1.000
_cell.angle_alpha   90.00
_cell.angle_beta   90.00
_cell.angle_gamma   90.00
#
_symmetry.space_group_name_H-M   'P 1'
#
loop_
_entity.id
_entity.type
_entity.pdbx_description
1 polymer ?
#
loop_
_entity_poly.entity_id
_entity_poly.type
_entity_poly.pdbx_seq_one_letter_code
_entity_poly.pdbx_strand_id
1 'polypeptide(L)'
;MLRWILGGREAQSSVEKSPVLCIGEEQPKNWFTELQVLKGHFDIVRFLVQIDDFRCASAGDDGLVLVWNIETGERLQELRGHSQQITAMTTFTCNNGLTSHTSLITASSDRSLSLWDPDTGNRVQTISDLQSSVKCLLVLERLCVWVSGGEELCVWDKDLELQCHRQNHSDTGITALIELPKNCLAAAMDKQIVIYRLTVSTDSSLSLAEIRCLSDHQDQIRALINVTDGLFASGSHAGELILWDAVDWNILAYEHILWEESQSCAQAEIRLAAKPSEMSIQHLTTDGKHILAAVGSGLYVYSVLTKTVVAYRKVAHDSNVLHTMLLSDSELMSCSEDGSVRMWEIQDLPLPAEAASPGFFGMWTFGRSNKQSGPPSKKVTDVPNIRTLELTGDLIGHSGAVQMFVSFGEDGLVTCSADHLLILWKNGERQSHLRSLALFQKLEENGGL
;
A
#
# COMPACT_ATOMS: atom_id res chain seq x y z
N MET A 1 41.83 -22.77 -24.63
CA MET A 1 42.37 -23.10 -25.95
C MET A 1 41.28 -23.01 -27.00
N LEU A 2 41.44 -22.04 -27.91
CA LEU A 2 41.13 -22.01 -29.35
C LEU A 2 39.67 -22.22 -29.79
N ARG A 3 39.00 -21.12 -30.31
CA ARG A 3 39.03 -20.62 -31.71
C ARG A 3 38.42 -21.60 -32.71
N TRP A 4 37.37 -21.18 -33.43
CA TRP A 4 37.40 -20.71 -34.84
C TRP A 4 35.98 -20.48 -35.34
N ILE A 5 35.62 -19.37 -35.84
CA ILE A 5 35.85 -18.54 -37.05
C ILE A 5 34.83 -18.79 -38.18
N LEU A 6 34.21 -17.67 -38.52
CA LEU A 6 33.80 -17.12 -39.82
C LEU A 6 32.65 -17.73 -40.62
N GLY A 7 31.74 -16.84 -40.93
CA GLY A 7 30.79 -16.92 -42.03
C GLY A 7 29.83 -15.73 -41.97
N GLY A 8 30.23 -14.60 -42.57
CA GLY A 8 29.48 -13.37 -42.58
C GLY A 8 28.24 -13.42 -43.45
N ARG A 9 27.25 -12.62 -43.06
CA ARG A 9 26.36 -11.87 -43.96
C ARG A 9 25.91 -10.63 -43.21
N GLU A 10 26.24 -9.49 -43.78
CA GLU A 10 25.79 -8.16 -43.37
C GLU A 10 24.26 -8.10 -43.46
N ALA A 11 23.64 -7.80 -42.33
CA ALA A 11 22.33 -7.19 -42.27
C ALA A 11 22.50 -5.89 -41.49
N GLN A 12 22.36 -4.78 -42.17
CA GLN A 12 22.26 -3.46 -41.58
C GLN A 12 21.04 -3.44 -40.66
N SER A 13 21.26 -3.60 -39.34
CA SER A 13 20.31 -3.21 -38.33
C SER A 13 20.71 -1.84 -37.81
N SER A 14 19.82 -0.89 -37.97
CA SER A 14 19.87 0.43 -37.37
C SER A 14 20.15 0.26 -35.88
N VAL A 15 21.34 0.64 -35.45
CA VAL A 15 21.70 0.78 -34.05
C VAL A 15 20.85 1.94 -33.52
N GLU A 16 19.78 1.64 -32.81
CA GLU A 16 19.17 2.61 -31.91
C GLU A 16 20.24 3.01 -30.90
N LYS A 17 20.67 4.25 -31.02
CA LYS A 17 21.59 4.85 -30.04
C LYS A 17 20.83 4.89 -28.72
N SER A 18 21.26 4.07 -27.75
CA SER A 18 20.91 4.26 -26.36
C SER A 18 21.12 5.74 -26.00
N PRO A 19 20.18 6.40 -25.33
CA PRO A 19 20.39 7.78 -24.93
C PRO A 19 21.68 7.82 -24.09
N VAL A 20 22.65 8.57 -24.57
CA VAL A 20 23.84 8.89 -23.79
C VAL A 20 23.31 9.73 -22.61
N LEU A 21 23.41 9.20 -21.41
CA LEU A 21 23.16 9.94 -20.18
C LEU A 21 24.04 11.19 -20.22
N CYS A 22 23.41 12.34 -20.40
CA CYS A 22 24.11 13.62 -20.31
C CYS A 22 24.57 13.78 -18.88
N ILE A 23 25.87 13.89 -18.67
CA ILE A 23 26.47 14.30 -17.41
C ILE A 23 25.99 15.73 -17.15
N GLY A 24 24.97 15.89 -16.30
CA GLY A 24 24.35 17.18 -16.00
C GLY A 24 22.88 17.11 -15.63
N GLU A 25 22.20 16.00 -15.86
CA GLU A 25 20.88 15.77 -15.27
C GLU A 25 21.07 15.45 -13.78
N GLU A 26 20.43 16.24 -12.92
CA GLU A 26 20.41 15.96 -11.48
C GLU A 26 19.84 14.55 -11.30
N GLN A 27 20.65 13.65 -10.75
CA GLN A 27 20.17 12.31 -10.45
C GLN A 27 19.06 12.44 -9.39
N PRO A 28 17.98 11.64 -9.52
CA PRO A 28 16.91 11.66 -8.52
C PRO A 28 17.52 11.46 -7.14
N LYS A 29 17.12 12.31 -6.19
CA LYS A 29 17.65 12.33 -4.84
C LYS A 29 17.11 11.11 -4.09
N ASN A 30 17.84 10.00 -4.15
CA ASN A 30 17.51 8.82 -3.38
C ASN A 30 17.90 9.03 -1.90
N TRP A 31 16.92 9.09 -1.01
CA TRP A 31 17.12 9.27 0.43
C TRP A 31 17.75 8.04 1.10
N PHE A 32 17.50 6.86 0.56
CA PHE A 32 17.94 5.58 1.13
C PHE A 32 19.16 5.07 0.37
N THR A 33 20.35 5.51 0.79
CA THR A 33 21.62 5.20 0.14
C THR A 33 22.42 4.10 0.85
N GLU A 34 21.98 3.67 2.04
CA GLU A 34 22.58 2.57 2.79
C GLU A 34 21.56 1.45 2.97
N LEU A 35 21.95 0.21 2.74
CA LEU A 35 21.10 -0.95 2.91
C LEU A 35 21.76 -2.00 3.80
N GLN A 36 20.96 -2.68 4.62
CA GLN A 36 21.37 -3.82 5.41
C GLN A 36 20.44 -5.00 5.17
N VAL A 37 20.99 -6.14 4.79
CA VAL A 37 20.21 -7.36 4.54
C VAL A 37 19.99 -8.11 5.85
N LEU A 38 18.75 -8.36 6.21
CA LEU A 38 18.34 -9.08 7.40
C LEU A 38 17.95 -10.52 7.00
N LYS A 39 18.66 -11.49 7.53
CA LYS A 39 18.51 -12.92 7.20
C LYS A 39 17.93 -13.69 8.38
N GLY A 40 16.97 -14.57 8.12
CA GLY A 40 16.36 -15.40 9.17
C GLY A 40 15.20 -16.24 8.69
N HIS A 41 14.45 -15.76 7.71
CA HIS A 41 13.41 -16.53 7.03
C HIS A 41 14.01 -17.47 5.97
N PHE A 42 13.30 -18.57 5.69
CA PHE A 42 13.70 -19.55 4.66
C PHE A 42 12.58 -19.84 3.65
N ASP A 43 11.54 -19.04 3.68
CA ASP A 43 10.49 -18.98 2.68
C ASP A 43 9.99 -17.54 2.51
N ILE A 44 9.02 -17.30 1.64
CA ILE A 44 8.47 -15.99 1.29
C ILE A 44 8.07 -15.22 2.54
N VAL A 45 8.57 -14.00 2.71
CA VAL A 45 8.15 -13.10 3.78
C VAL A 45 7.02 -12.22 3.27
N ARG A 46 5.82 -12.37 3.87
CA ARG A 46 4.60 -11.71 3.39
C ARG A 46 4.17 -10.52 4.20
N PHE A 47 4.46 -10.52 5.49
CA PHE A 47 3.92 -9.54 6.42
C PHE A 47 5.03 -8.82 7.17
N LEU A 48 4.83 -7.51 7.31
CA LEU A 48 5.59 -6.65 8.20
C LEU A 48 4.62 -5.84 9.04
N VAL A 49 4.88 -5.73 10.34
CA VAL A 49 4.15 -4.83 11.22
C VAL A 49 5.13 -4.07 12.09
N GLN A 50 4.86 -2.80 12.31
CA GLN A 50 5.58 -1.99 13.28
C GLN A 50 5.11 -2.36 14.68
N ILE A 51 6.05 -2.63 15.60
CA ILE A 51 5.76 -2.88 17.02
C ILE A 51 5.82 -1.58 17.79
N ASP A 52 6.90 -0.83 17.59
CA ASP A 52 7.16 0.49 18.15
C ASP A 52 8.12 1.29 17.23
N ASP A 53 8.66 2.40 17.72
CA ASP A 53 9.52 3.28 16.94
C ASP A 53 10.85 2.62 16.49
N PHE A 54 11.25 1.54 17.15
CA PHE A 54 12.56 0.89 16.94
C PHE A 54 12.46 -0.56 16.51
N ARG A 55 11.26 -1.15 16.51
CA ARG A 55 11.10 -2.59 16.25
C ARG A 55 9.99 -2.87 15.24
N CYS A 56 10.23 -3.88 14.43
CA CYS A 56 9.21 -4.49 13.58
C CYS A 56 9.19 -6.00 13.74
N ALA A 57 8.06 -6.61 13.38
CA ALA A 57 7.93 -8.04 13.21
C ALA A 57 7.73 -8.37 11.73
N SER A 58 8.35 -9.48 11.31
CA SER A 58 8.16 -10.07 9.98
C SER A 58 7.59 -11.48 10.09
N ALA A 59 6.76 -11.88 9.13
CA ALA A 59 6.16 -13.21 9.10
C ALA A 59 6.02 -13.71 7.65
N GLY A 60 6.09 -15.03 7.48
CA GLY A 60 6.09 -15.61 6.14
C GLY A 60 5.53 -17.02 6.03
N ASP A 61 5.78 -17.60 4.86
CA ASP A 61 5.30 -18.93 4.48
C ASP A 61 6.04 -20.05 5.25
N ASP A 62 7.17 -19.75 5.86
CA ASP A 62 7.92 -20.65 6.75
C ASP A 62 7.28 -20.85 8.14
N GLY A 63 6.18 -20.16 8.44
CA GLY A 63 5.49 -20.21 9.73
C GLY A 63 6.24 -19.52 10.87
N LEU A 64 7.36 -18.84 10.58
CA LEU A 64 8.12 -18.08 11.55
C LEU A 64 7.62 -16.65 11.66
N VAL A 65 7.79 -16.10 12.85
CA VAL A 65 7.70 -14.66 13.09
C VAL A 65 9.00 -14.21 13.74
N LEU A 66 9.64 -13.20 13.15
CA LEU A 66 10.91 -12.66 13.62
C LEU A 66 10.75 -11.21 14.02
N VAL A 67 11.31 -10.87 15.18
CA VAL A 67 11.31 -9.48 15.70
C VAL A 67 12.70 -8.89 15.48
N TRP A 68 12.72 -7.69 14.90
CA TRP A 68 13.94 -7.00 14.48
C TRP A 68 14.08 -5.64 15.15
N ASN A 69 15.29 -5.28 15.52
CA ASN A 69 15.65 -3.91 15.87
C ASN A 69 16.06 -3.18 14.58
N ILE A 70 15.39 -2.07 14.26
CA ILE A 70 15.66 -1.33 13.01
C ILE A 70 16.88 -0.41 13.10
N GLU A 71 17.32 -0.07 14.32
CA GLU A 71 18.53 0.75 14.49
C GLU A 71 19.79 -0.08 14.22
N THR A 72 19.85 -1.31 14.73
CA THR A 72 21.02 -2.19 14.62
C THR A 72 20.91 -3.21 13.48
N GLY A 73 19.69 -3.52 13.05
CA GLY A 73 19.40 -4.61 12.11
C GLY A 73 19.51 -6.01 12.76
N GLU A 74 19.58 -6.08 14.08
CA GLU A 74 19.68 -7.35 14.81
C GLU A 74 18.33 -8.01 14.97
N ARG A 75 18.32 -9.34 14.89
CA ARG A 75 17.17 -10.14 15.24
C ARG A 75 17.08 -10.25 16.78
N LEU A 76 16.02 -9.70 17.35
CA LEU A 76 15.78 -9.71 18.79
C LEU A 76 15.12 -11.01 19.22
N GLN A 77 14.07 -11.46 18.51
CA GLN A 77 13.29 -12.63 18.89
C GLN A 77 12.97 -13.49 17.65
N GLU A 78 12.76 -14.78 17.89
CA GLU A 78 12.30 -15.76 16.94
C GLU A 78 11.12 -16.52 17.55
N LEU A 79 9.91 -16.23 17.07
CA LEU A 79 8.66 -16.76 17.59
C LEU A 79 8.30 -18.02 16.80
N ARG A 80 8.45 -19.18 17.43
CA ARG A 80 8.17 -20.49 16.84
C ARG A 80 6.91 -21.09 17.42
N GLY A 81 6.07 -21.68 16.59
CA GLY A 81 4.87 -22.39 17.06
C GLY A 81 3.83 -22.66 16.01
N HIS A 82 3.75 -21.86 14.96
CA HIS A 82 2.94 -22.20 13.80
C HIS A 82 3.62 -23.28 12.95
N SER A 83 2.80 -24.19 12.40
CA SER A 83 3.30 -25.31 11.59
C SER A 83 3.13 -25.10 10.07
N GLN A 84 2.44 -24.02 9.69
CA GLN A 84 2.22 -23.62 8.29
C GLN A 84 2.35 -22.11 8.14
N GLN A 85 2.20 -21.64 6.91
CA GLN A 85 2.33 -20.22 6.55
C GLN A 85 1.46 -19.32 7.42
N ILE A 86 2.01 -18.15 7.75
CA ILE A 86 1.27 -17.09 8.41
C ILE A 86 0.33 -16.44 7.38
N THR A 87 -0.93 -16.26 7.76
CA THR A 87 -1.98 -15.73 6.90
C THR A 87 -2.40 -14.30 7.26
N ALA A 88 -2.16 -13.90 8.51
CA ALA A 88 -2.38 -12.53 8.96
C ALA A 88 -1.55 -12.26 10.22
N MET A 89 -1.14 -11.00 10.40
CA MET A 89 -0.39 -10.53 11.56
C MET A 89 -0.78 -9.09 11.88
N THR A 90 -0.92 -8.79 13.17
CA THR A 90 -1.18 -7.42 13.65
C THR A 90 -0.63 -7.22 15.04
N THR A 91 -0.43 -5.97 15.43
CA THR A 91 -0.08 -5.58 16.80
C THR A 91 -1.34 -5.17 17.57
N PHE A 92 -1.36 -5.46 18.86
CA PHE A 92 -2.41 -5.08 19.77
C PHE A 92 -1.79 -4.41 21.00
N THR A 93 -2.10 -3.12 21.20
CA THR A 93 -1.58 -2.34 22.32
C THR A 93 -2.69 -2.14 23.36
N CYS A 94 -2.47 -2.67 24.55
CA CYS A 94 -3.38 -2.50 25.68
C CYS A 94 -2.80 -1.48 26.67
N ASN A 95 -3.55 -0.41 26.91
CA ASN A 95 -3.19 0.64 27.87
C ASN A 95 -3.86 0.37 29.21
N ASN A 96 -3.12 -0.17 30.17
CA ASN A 96 -3.61 -0.40 31.55
C ASN A 96 -3.42 0.81 32.48
N GLY A 97 -3.31 2.01 31.91
CA GLY A 97 -3.20 3.27 32.68
C GLY A 97 -1.83 3.58 33.28
N LEU A 98 -0.96 2.60 33.51
CA LEU A 98 0.40 2.76 34.06
C LEU A 98 1.49 2.27 33.10
N THR A 99 1.19 1.29 32.26
CA THR A 99 2.11 0.73 31.26
C THR A 99 1.36 0.43 29.99
N SER A 100 1.94 0.81 28.85
CA SER A 100 1.50 0.37 27.53
C SER A 100 2.25 -0.92 27.23
N HIS A 101 1.52 -2.01 26.95
CA HIS A 101 2.10 -3.28 26.52
C HIS A 101 1.57 -3.61 25.13
N THR A 102 2.49 -3.81 24.21
CA THR A 102 2.16 -4.22 22.85
C THR A 102 2.35 -5.72 22.71
N SER A 103 1.30 -6.40 22.31
CA SER A 103 1.32 -7.82 21.97
C SER A 103 1.25 -8.00 20.45
N LEU A 104 1.73 -9.13 19.97
CA LEU A 104 1.65 -9.51 18.56
C LEU A 104 0.65 -10.64 18.38
N ILE A 105 -0.29 -10.48 17.46
CA ILE A 105 -1.29 -11.51 17.12
C ILE A 105 -0.96 -12.04 15.74
N THR A 106 -0.93 -13.36 15.62
CA THR A 106 -0.68 -14.06 14.35
C THR A 106 -1.72 -15.12 14.08
N ALA A 107 -2.09 -15.26 12.82
CA ALA A 107 -2.94 -16.31 12.29
C ALA A 107 -2.17 -17.15 11.28
N SER A 108 -2.46 -18.42 11.19
CA SER A 108 -1.80 -19.36 10.28
C SER A 108 -2.78 -20.26 9.52
N SER A 109 -2.33 -20.79 8.41
CA SER A 109 -3.03 -21.84 7.64
C SER A 109 -3.16 -23.15 8.42
N ASP A 110 -2.40 -23.32 9.51
CA ASP A 110 -2.56 -24.43 10.45
C ASP A 110 -3.85 -24.33 11.29
N ARG A 111 -4.69 -23.34 11.02
CA ARG A 111 -5.96 -23.06 11.71
C ARG A 111 -5.76 -22.72 13.18
N SER A 112 -4.68 -22.01 13.48
CA SER A 112 -4.41 -21.51 14.82
C SER A 112 -4.23 -20.00 14.85
N LEU A 113 -4.51 -19.42 16.01
CA LEU A 113 -4.23 -18.05 16.39
C LEU A 113 -3.25 -18.08 17.56
N SER A 114 -2.27 -17.21 17.55
CA SER A 114 -1.29 -17.11 18.66
C SER A 114 -1.10 -15.66 19.07
N LEU A 115 -1.03 -15.47 20.38
CA LEU A 115 -0.69 -14.20 21.04
C LEU A 115 0.74 -14.31 21.57
N TRP A 116 1.56 -13.34 21.24
CA TRP A 116 2.98 -13.31 21.56
C TRP A 116 3.33 -12.05 22.33
N ASP A 117 4.27 -12.19 23.24
CA ASP A 117 4.98 -11.08 23.83
C ASP A 117 6.26 -10.82 23.01
N PRO A 118 6.35 -9.71 22.28
CA PRO A 118 7.51 -9.40 21.44
C PRO A 118 8.77 -9.04 22.24
N ASP A 119 8.64 -8.71 23.53
CA ASP A 119 9.77 -8.37 24.40
C ASP A 119 10.52 -9.62 24.85
N THR A 120 9.77 -10.61 25.28
CA THR A 120 10.35 -11.88 25.78
C THR A 120 10.45 -12.97 24.73
N GLY A 121 9.72 -12.83 23.62
CA GLY A 121 9.59 -13.87 22.59
C GLY A 121 8.67 -15.02 22.99
N ASN A 122 8.00 -14.94 24.14
CA ASN A 122 7.14 -15.99 24.63
C ASN A 122 5.77 -15.99 23.93
N ARG A 123 5.27 -17.18 23.65
CA ARG A 123 3.89 -17.36 23.26
C ARG A 123 3.02 -17.33 24.53
N VAL A 124 2.22 -16.25 24.64
CA VAL A 124 1.33 -16.03 25.79
C VAL A 124 0.17 -17.00 25.75
N GLN A 125 -0.46 -17.12 24.59
CA GLN A 125 -1.62 -17.99 24.40
C GLN A 125 -1.74 -18.44 22.94
N THR A 126 -2.42 -19.57 22.72
CA THR A 126 -2.75 -20.04 21.38
C THR A 126 -4.12 -20.72 21.39
N ILE A 127 -4.84 -20.54 20.31
CA ILE A 127 -6.06 -21.29 19.99
C ILE A 127 -5.76 -22.11 18.75
N SER A 128 -6.00 -23.39 18.81
CA SER A 128 -5.88 -24.33 17.70
C SER A 128 -7.27 -24.87 17.32
N ASP A 129 -7.31 -25.58 16.21
CA ASP A 129 -8.50 -26.25 15.70
C ASP A 129 -9.67 -25.29 15.35
N LEU A 130 -9.34 -24.07 14.89
CA LEU A 130 -10.34 -23.22 14.26
C LEU A 130 -10.98 -23.94 13.07
N GLN A 131 -12.24 -23.65 12.79
CA GLN A 131 -12.96 -24.33 11.68
C GLN A 131 -12.30 -24.03 10.32
N SER A 132 -11.79 -22.81 10.15
CA SER A 132 -11.06 -22.40 8.95
C SER A 132 -9.84 -21.54 9.26
N SER A 133 -8.99 -21.32 8.26
CA SER A 133 -7.88 -20.39 8.38
C SER A 133 -8.40 -18.94 8.40
N VAL A 134 -7.82 -18.13 9.29
CA VAL A 134 -8.07 -16.69 9.37
C VAL A 134 -7.30 -15.99 8.25
N LYS A 135 -7.96 -15.09 7.53
CA LYS A 135 -7.40 -14.35 6.40
C LYS A 135 -7.05 -12.90 6.73
N CYS A 136 -7.74 -12.32 7.71
CA CYS A 136 -7.52 -10.93 8.12
C CYS A 136 -7.78 -10.76 9.62
N LEU A 137 -7.12 -9.77 10.20
CA LEU A 137 -7.22 -9.39 11.60
C LEU A 137 -7.51 -7.89 11.68
N LEU A 138 -8.34 -7.49 12.64
CA LEU A 138 -8.68 -6.10 12.93
C LEU A 138 -8.65 -5.87 14.43
N VAL A 139 -7.95 -4.84 14.88
CA VAL A 139 -7.92 -4.40 16.26
C VAL A 139 -8.92 -3.27 16.46
N LEU A 140 -9.77 -3.40 17.49
CA LEU A 140 -10.74 -2.40 17.93
C LEU A 140 -10.23 -1.80 19.26
N GLU A 141 -9.33 -0.84 19.17
CA GLU A 141 -8.62 -0.29 20.34
C GLU A 141 -9.55 0.25 21.43
N ARG A 142 -10.63 0.95 21.01
CA ARG A 142 -11.61 1.54 21.93
C ARG A 142 -12.35 0.52 22.78
N LEU A 143 -12.53 -0.68 22.28
CA LEU A 143 -13.22 -1.77 22.96
C LEU A 143 -12.25 -2.75 23.61
N CYS A 144 -10.95 -2.58 23.40
CA CYS A 144 -9.89 -3.51 23.81
C CYS A 144 -10.16 -4.96 23.35
N VAL A 145 -10.67 -5.12 22.13
CA VAL A 145 -10.94 -6.41 21.49
C VAL A 145 -10.33 -6.43 20.09
N TRP A 146 -10.20 -7.60 19.52
CA TRP A 146 -9.78 -7.76 18.14
C TRP A 146 -10.66 -8.78 17.43
N VAL A 147 -10.67 -8.72 16.12
CA VAL A 147 -11.57 -9.45 15.26
C VAL A 147 -10.77 -10.26 14.25
N SER A 148 -11.11 -11.51 14.08
CA SER A 148 -10.58 -12.38 13.03
C SER A 148 -11.63 -12.66 11.97
N GLY A 149 -11.23 -12.55 10.71
CA GLY A 149 -12.06 -12.84 9.54
C GLY A 149 -11.52 -14.02 8.74
N GLY A 150 -12.39 -14.93 8.43
CA GLY A 150 -12.19 -16.12 7.60
C GLY A 150 -13.54 -16.60 7.09
N GLU A 151 -13.83 -17.89 7.16
CA GLU A 151 -15.20 -18.39 6.95
C GLU A 151 -16.14 -17.92 8.05
N GLU A 152 -15.58 -17.63 9.23
CA GLU A 152 -16.29 -17.03 10.36
C GLU A 152 -15.71 -15.67 10.71
N LEU A 153 -16.55 -14.83 11.30
CA LEU A 153 -16.17 -13.59 11.95
C LEU A 153 -16.19 -13.82 13.45
N CYS A 154 -15.03 -13.75 14.10
CA CYS A 154 -14.90 -13.98 15.53
C CYS A 154 -14.36 -12.72 16.22
N VAL A 155 -14.92 -12.41 17.39
CA VAL A 155 -14.48 -11.31 18.26
C VAL A 155 -13.82 -11.89 19.49
N TRP A 156 -12.64 -11.42 19.80
CA TRP A 156 -11.76 -11.93 20.86
C TRP A 156 -11.40 -10.81 21.81
N ASP A 157 -11.25 -11.12 23.07
CA ASP A 157 -10.68 -10.19 24.03
C ASP A 157 -9.13 -10.22 24.05
N LYS A 158 -8.54 -9.42 24.94
CA LYS A 158 -7.09 -9.31 25.10
C LYS A 158 -6.39 -10.63 25.47
N ASP A 159 -7.12 -11.57 26.07
CA ASP A 159 -6.61 -12.85 26.56
C ASP A 159 -6.97 -14.02 25.60
N LEU A 160 -7.35 -13.73 24.35
CA LEU A 160 -7.77 -14.72 23.34
C LEU A 160 -9.05 -15.51 23.73
N GLU A 161 -9.90 -14.98 24.58
CA GLU A 161 -11.19 -15.58 24.86
C GLU A 161 -12.23 -15.14 23.85
N LEU A 162 -12.97 -16.11 23.28
CA LEU A 162 -14.00 -15.83 22.30
C LEU A 162 -15.20 -15.14 22.94
N GLN A 163 -15.47 -13.91 22.56
CA GLN A 163 -16.57 -13.12 23.07
C GLN A 163 -17.86 -13.35 22.29
N CYS A 164 -17.78 -13.35 20.99
CA CYS A 164 -18.87 -13.70 20.08
C CYS A 164 -18.34 -14.11 18.71
N HIS A 165 -19.17 -14.84 17.96
CA HIS A 165 -18.83 -15.21 16.59
C HIS A 165 -20.08 -15.18 15.70
N ARG A 166 -19.83 -15.11 14.37
CA ARG A 166 -20.87 -15.22 13.34
C ARG A 166 -20.35 -16.03 12.18
N GLN A 167 -21.08 -17.06 11.81
CA GLN A 167 -20.81 -17.81 10.58
C GLN A 167 -21.13 -16.94 9.37
N ASN A 168 -20.24 -17.01 8.41
CA ASN A 168 -20.44 -16.39 7.10
C ASN A 168 -21.06 -17.40 6.14
N HIS A 169 -22.01 -16.94 5.34
CA HIS A 169 -22.66 -17.77 4.32
C HIS A 169 -22.00 -17.70 2.96
N SER A 170 -20.84 -17.01 2.86
CA SER A 170 -20.08 -16.90 1.61
C SER A 170 -19.00 -17.98 1.53
N ASP A 171 -18.92 -18.67 0.41
CA ASP A 171 -17.90 -19.71 0.16
C ASP A 171 -16.47 -19.14 0.07
N THR A 172 -16.33 -17.81 -0.14
CA THR A 172 -15.02 -17.14 -0.27
C THR A 172 -14.39 -16.69 1.03
N GLY A 173 -15.20 -16.59 2.08
CA GLY A 173 -14.81 -16.05 3.38
C GLY A 173 -14.51 -14.53 3.36
N ILE A 174 -14.21 -14.00 4.53
CA ILE A 174 -13.88 -12.58 4.74
C ILE A 174 -12.43 -12.33 4.33
N THR A 175 -12.22 -11.37 3.43
CA THR A 175 -10.90 -11.03 2.87
C THR A 175 -10.29 -9.76 3.45
N ALA A 176 -11.13 -8.83 3.93
CA ALA A 176 -10.70 -7.58 4.55
C ALA A 176 -11.69 -7.12 5.60
N LEU A 177 -11.17 -6.45 6.63
CA LEU A 177 -11.93 -5.90 7.75
C LEU A 177 -11.48 -4.47 8.01
N ILE A 178 -12.43 -3.57 8.30
CA ILE A 178 -12.15 -2.22 8.80
C ILE A 178 -13.11 -1.86 9.94
N GLU A 179 -12.64 -1.02 10.88
CA GLU A 179 -13.49 -0.41 11.90
C GLU A 179 -14.29 0.75 11.31
N LEU A 180 -15.54 0.86 11.67
CA LEU A 180 -16.43 1.99 11.34
C LEU A 180 -16.92 2.68 12.62
N PRO A 181 -17.43 3.93 12.54
CA PRO A 181 -18.01 4.62 13.68
C PRO A 181 -19.13 3.84 14.35
N LYS A 182 -19.43 4.20 15.62
CA LYS A 182 -20.53 3.65 16.42
C LYS A 182 -20.41 2.13 16.67
N ASN A 183 -19.19 1.65 16.88
CA ASN A 183 -18.87 0.23 17.10
C ASN A 183 -19.32 -0.66 15.92
N CYS A 184 -19.29 -0.13 14.71
CA CYS A 184 -19.51 -0.90 13.51
C CYS A 184 -18.21 -1.37 12.91
N LEU A 185 -18.28 -2.42 12.11
CA LEU A 185 -17.19 -2.89 11.28
C LEU A 185 -17.71 -3.28 9.89
N ALA A 186 -16.90 -3.11 8.88
CA ALA A 186 -17.19 -3.57 7.54
C ALA A 186 -16.30 -4.77 7.21
N ALA A 187 -16.92 -5.81 6.68
CA ALA A 187 -16.27 -7.03 6.23
C ALA A 187 -16.48 -7.21 4.73
N ALA A 188 -15.39 -7.31 3.96
CA ALA A 188 -15.45 -7.62 2.55
C ALA A 188 -15.52 -9.14 2.33
N MET A 189 -16.50 -9.56 1.54
CA MET A 189 -16.78 -10.96 1.20
C MET A 189 -17.18 -11.04 -0.26
N ASP A 190 -16.32 -11.59 -1.09
CA ASP A 190 -16.51 -11.62 -2.54
C ASP A 190 -16.85 -10.22 -3.09
N LYS A 191 -18.06 -9.99 -3.60
CA LYS A 191 -18.54 -8.72 -4.17
C LYS A 191 -19.31 -7.85 -3.17
N GLN A 192 -19.41 -8.29 -1.93
CA GLN A 192 -20.25 -7.67 -0.91
C GLN A 192 -19.45 -7.12 0.25
N ILE A 193 -19.95 -6.03 0.81
CA ILE A 193 -19.48 -5.51 2.10
C ILE A 193 -20.61 -5.67 3.10
N VAL A 194 -20.39 -6.48 4.12
CA VAL A 194 -21.37 -6.64 5.20
C VAL A 194 -20.96 -5.77 6.38
N ILE A 195 -21.94 -4.96 6.83
CA ILE A 195 -21.77 -4.08 7.99
C ILE A 195 -22.30 -4.80 9.22
N TYR A 196 -21.45 -4.95 10.21
CA TYR A 196 -21.79 -5.50 11.50
C TYR A 196 -21.71 -4.40 12.58
N ARG A 197 -22.52 -4.54 13.62
CA ARG A 197 -22.46 -3.71 14.84
C ARG A 197 -22.14 -4.56 16.04
N LEU A 198 -21.15 -4.14 16.80
CA LEU A 198 -20.84 -4.65 18.12
C LEU A 198 -21.68 -3.89 19.16
N THR A 199 -22.39 -4.62 19.99
CA THR A 199 -23.14 -4.07 21.11
C THR A 199 -22.64 -4.70 22.40
N VAL A 200 -22.40 -3.83 23.41
CA VAL A 200 -22.02 -4.23 24.75
C VAL A 200 -23.27 -4.24 25.60
N SER A 201 -23.64 -5.39 26.14
CA SER A 201 -24.79 -5.54 27.05
C SER A 201 -24.45 -5.05 28.47
N THR A 202 -25.45 -4.89 29.30
CA THR A 202 -25.29 -4.44 30.70
C THR A 202 -24.48 -5.40 31.55
N ASP A 203 -24.41 -6.67 31.21
CA ASP A 203 -23.60 -7.71 31.79
C ASP A 203 -22.18 -7.83 31.20
N SER A 204 -21.77 -6.84 30.43
CA SER A 204 -20.49 -6.79 29.70
C SER A 204 -20.32 -7.85 28.60
N SER A 205 -21.37 -8.58 28.24
CA SER A 205 -21.32 -9.49 27.10
C SER A 205 -21.33 -8.73 25.78
N LEU A 206 -20.52 -9.18 24.82
CA LEU A 206 -20.47 -8.65 23.48
C LEU A 206 -21.39 -9.45 22.55
N SER A 207 -22.15 -8.74 21.73
CA SER A 207 -22.93 -9.35 20.67
C SER A 207 -22.68 -8.67 19.33
N LEU A 208 -22.74 -9.45 18.25
CA LEU A 208 -22.47 -9.03 16.89
C LEU A 208 -23.75 -9.18 16.05
N ALA A 209 -24.25 -8.08 15.53
CA ALA A 209 -25.43 -8.05 14.69
C ALA A 209 -25.08 -7.56 13.29
N GLU A 210 -25.53 -8.26 12.28
CA GLU A 210 -25.51 -7.75 10.89
C GLU A 210 -26.55 -6.66 10.73
N ILE A 211 -26.15 -5.54 10.16
CA ILE A 211 -27.03 -4.38 9.96
C ILE A 211 -27.39 -4.21 8.49
N ARG A 212 -26.40 -4.33 7.61
CA ARG A 212 -26.58 -4.05 6.19
C ARG A 212 -25.56 -4.84 5.35
N CYS A 213 -26.00 -5.22 4.13
CA CYS A 213 -25.16 -5.75 3.09
C CYS A 213 -25.15 -4.78 1.90
N LEU A 214 -23.96 -4.39 1.45
CA LEU A 214 -23.72 -3.52 0.30
C LEU A 214 -23.24 -4.39 -0.86
N SER A 215 -23.98 -4.38 -1.98
CA SER A 215 -23.75 -5.30 -3.11
C SER A 215 -23.56 -4.53 -4.42
N ASP A 216 -22.83 -3.43 -4.37
CA ASP A 216 -22.69 -2.50 -5.49
C ASP A 216 -21.45 -2.81 -6.36
N HIS A 217 -20.49 -3.60 -5.87
CA HIS A 217 -19.35 -4.06 -6.66
C HIS A 217 -19.76 -5.16 -7.65
N GLN A 218 -19.19 -5.09 -8.85
CA GLN A 218 -19.41 -6.07 -9.92
C GLN A 218 -18.45 -7.26 -9.84
N ASP A 219 -17.33 -7.10 -9.14
CA ASP A 219 -16.31 -8.15 -8.97
C ASP A 219 -15.77 -8.17 -7.53
N GLN A 220 -14.94 -9.18 -7.24
CA GLN A 220 -14.39 -9.44 -5.92
C GLN A 220 -13.69 -8.22 -5.32
N ILE A 221 -14.05 -7.87 -4.09
CA ILE A 221 -13.42 -6.80 -3.32
C ILE A 221 -12.06 -7.29 -2.80
N ARG A 222 -11.03 -6.51 -3.08
CA ARG A 222 -9.64 -6.83 -2.72
C ARG A 222 -9.11 -5.98 -1.60
N ALA A 223 -9.59 -4.75 -1.49
CA ALA A 223 -9.11 -3.80 -0.50
C ALA A 223 -10.26 -3.01 0.12
N LEU A 224 -10.19 -2.80 1.42
CA LEU A 224 -11.00 -1.87 2.21
C LEU A 224 -10.08 -0.95 2.99
N ILE A 225 -10.44 0.32 3.11
CA ILE A 225 -9.69 1.27 3.90
C ILE A 225 -10.59 2.33 4.53
N ASN A 226 -10.30 2.68 5.79
CA ASN A 226 -10.86 3.88 6.40
C ASN A 226 -10.17 5.11 5.81
N VAL A 227 -10.94 6.07 5.35
CA VAL A 227 -10.43 7.32 4.83
C VAL A 227 -10.45 8.40 5.91
N THR A 228 -11.57 8.54 6.59
CA THR A 228 -11.78 9.39 7.76
C THR A 228 -12.83 8.75 8.66
N ASP A 229 -13.12 9.32 9.83
CA ASP A 229 -14.19 8.83 10.72
C ASP A 229 -15.56 8.75 10.04
N GLY A 230 -15.81 9.53 8.99
CA GLY A 230 -17.08 9.55 8.25
C GLY A 230 -17.03 8.85 6.90
N LEU A 231 -15.89 8.37 6.44
CA LEU A 231 -15.69 7.89 5.08
C LEU A 231 -14.83 6.62 5.04
N PHE A 232 -15.22 5.66 4.23
CA PHE A 232 -14.38 4.52 3.88
C PHE A 232 -14.40 4.26 2.37
N ALA A 233 -13.41 3.53 1.88
CA ALA A 233 -13.31 3.18 0.46
C ALA A 233 -13.09 1.69 0.27
N SER A 234 -13.56 1.19 -0.86
CA SER A 234 -13.39 -0.20 -1.29
C SER A 234 -12.87 -0.27 -2.72
N GLY A 235 -11.98 -1.24 -2.97
CA GLY A 235 -11.41 -1.51 -4.28
C GLY A 235 -11.67 -2.94 -4.74
N SER A 236 -12.07 -3.13 -6.02
CA SER A 236 -12.38 -4.44 -6.58
C SER A 236 -11.32 -4.96 -7.55
N HIS A 237 -11.42 -6.25 -7.87
CA HIS A 237 -10.59 -6.90 -8.88
C HIS A 237 -10.84 -6.36 -10.30
N ALA A 238 -12.01 -5.77 -10.56
CA ALA A 238 -12.34 -5.14 -11.84
C ALA A 238 -11.90 -3.67 -11.95
N GLY A 239 -11.20 -3.11 -10.95
CA GLY A 239 -10.77 -1.72 -10.95
C GLY A 239 -11.83 -0.71 -10.50
N GLU A 240 -12.84 -1.16 -9.78
CA GLU A 240 -13.86 -0.28 -9.22
C GLU A 240 -13.38 0.27 -7.87
N LEU A 241 -13.32 1.58 -7.75
CA LEU A 241 -13.09 2.31 -6.50
C LEU A 241 -14.38 2.98 -6.07
N ILE A 242 -14.92 2.59 -4.92
CA ILE A 242 -16.14 3.16 -4.37
C ILE A 242 -15.83 3.86 -3.05
N LEU A 243 -16.26 5.11 -2.93
CA LEU A 243 -16.22 5.89 -1.70
C LEU A 243 -17.59 5.88 -1.04
N TRP A 244 -17.62 5.49 0.23
CA TRP A 244 -18.82 5.29 1.02
C TRP A 244 -18.91 6.26 2.20
N ASP A 245 -20.13 6.63 2.55
CA ASP A 245 -20.42 7.21 3.86
C ASP A 245 -20.35 6.14 4.95
N ALA A 246 -19.58 6.38 6.01
CA ALA A 246 -19.35 5.39 7.06
C ALA A 246 -20.48 5.30 8.10
N VAL A 247 -21.49 6.19 8.02
CA VAL A 247 -22.63 6.25 8.96
C VAL A 247 -23.91 5.73 8.31
N ASP A 248 -24.20 6.20 7.09
CA ASP A 248 -25.42 5.88 6.35
C ASP A 248 -25.19 4.80 5.28
N TRP A 249 -23.92 4.50 5.00
CA TRP A 249 -23.46 3.46 4.05
C TRP A 249 -23.94 3.70 2.61
N ASN A 250 -24.12 4.98 2.26
CA ASN A 250 -24.46 5.38 0.91
C ASN A 250 -23.20 5.57 0.06
N ILE A 251 -23.30 5.35 -1.24
CA ILE A 251 -22.24 5.65 -2.19
C ILE A 251 -22.12 7.16 -2.33
N LEU A 252 -20.93 7.70 -2.08
CA LEU A 252 -20.62 9.12 -2.26
C LEU A 252 -19.90 9.39 -3.58
N ALA A 253 -19.13 8.41 -4.07
CA ALA A 253 -18.49 8.44 -5.37
C ALA A 253 -18.22 7.02 -5.85
N TYR A 254 -18.28 6.85 -7.17
CA TYR A 254 -17.94 5.61 -7.86
C TYR A 254 -17.00 5.94 -9.02
N GLU A 255 -15.85 5.33 -9.03
CA GLU A 255 -14.85 5.47 -10.08
C GLU A 255 -14.51 4.09 -10.63
N HIS A 256 -14.55 3.93 -11.96
CA HIS A 256 -14.11 2.72 -12.62
C HIS A 256 -12.83 3.03 -13.37
N ILE A 257 -11.72 2.54 -12.85
CA ILE A 257 -10.39 2.79 -13.39
C ILE A 257 -10.22 1.95 -14.66
N LEU A 258 -10.44 2.60 -15.80
CA LEU A 258 -10.20 2.05 -17.11
C LEU A 258 -8.99 2.77 -17.70
N TRP A 259 -7.88 2.06 -17.92
CA TRP A 259 -6.76 2.64 -18.63
C TRP A 259 -7.16 2.90 -20.11
N GLU A 260 -7.45 4.16 -20.47
CA GLU A 260 -7.72 4.51 -21.86
C GLU A 260 -6.53 4.14 -22.73
N GLU A 261 -6.76 3.33 -23.77
CA GLU A 261 -5.80 3.17 -24.85
C GLU A 261 -5.73 4.49 -25.60
N SER A 262 -4.54 5.11 -25.61
CA SER A 262 -4.27 6.31 -26.43
C SER A 262 -4.70 6.02 -27.87
N GLN A 263 -5.69 6.78 -28.35
CA GLN A 263 -6.17 6.74 -29.73
C GLN A 263 -5.07 7.28 -30.67
N SER A 264 -4.07 6.47 -30.97
CA SER A 264 -3.14 6.72 -32.06
C SER A 264 -2.70 5.38 -32.63
N CYS A 265 -3.52 4.83 -33.45
CA CYS A 265 -3.24 4.22 -34.75
C CYS A 265 -4.45 3.43 -35.25
N ALA A 266 -5.00 3.87 -36.37
CA ALA A 266 -6.02 3.15 -37.09
C ALA A 266 -5.42 1.87 -37.68
N GLN A 267 -5.66 0.74 -37.00
CA GLN A 267 -5.77 -0.56 -37.66
C GLN A 267 -6.53 -1.48 -36.72
N ALA A 268 -7.71 -1.93 -37.16
CA ALA A 268 -8.57 -2.86 -36.49
C ALA A 268 -7.91 -4.25 -36.51
N GLU A 269 -7.18 -4.60 -35.45
CA GLU A 269 -6.82 -5.98 -35.17
C GLU A 269 -7.24 -6.32 -33.76
N ILE A 270 -8.20 -7.26 -33.71
CA ILE A 270 -8.58 -8.14 -32.61
C ILE A 270 -8.29 -7.56 -31.22
N ARG A 271 -9.30 -6.93 -30.60
CA ARG A 271 -9.31 -6.56 -29.20
C ARG A 271 -9.10 -7.81 -28.33
N LEU A 272 -7.87 -8.07 -27.98
CA LEU A 272 -7.58 -8.88 -26.82
C LEU A 272 -8.11 -8.07 -25.63
N ALA A 273 -9.18 -8.53 -24.99
CA ALA A 273 -9.68 -7.96 -23.76
C ALA A 273 -8.48 -7.85 -22.79
N ALA A 274 -8.28 -6.66 -22.21
CA ALA A 274 -7.26 -6.45 -21.17
C ALA A 274 -7.38 -7.57 -20.13
N LYS A 275 -6.26 -8.18 -19.76
CA LYS A 275 -6.30 -9.27 -18.78
C LYS A 275 -6.89 -8.72 -17.50
N PRO A 276 -7.85 -9.39 -16.85
CA PRO A 276 -8.48 -8.90 -15.62
C PRO A 276 -7.49 -8.46 -14.53
N SER A 277 -6.31 -9.10 -14.49
CA SER A 277 -5.24 -8.76 -13.55
C SER A 277 -4.62 -7.36 -13.73
N GLU A 278 -4.71 -6.76 -14.93
CA GLU A 278 -4.16 -5.44 -15.23
C GLU A 278 -4.98 -4.30 -14.62
N MET A 279 -6.23 -4.58 -14.25
CA MET A 279 -7.18 -3.61 -13.72
C MET A 279 -7.42 -3.78 -12.22
N SER A 280 -6.91 -4.85 -11.61
CA SER A 280 -7.18 -5.20 -10.23
C SER A 280 -6.59 -4.17 -9.25
N ILE A 281 -7.42 -3.65 -8.36
CA ILE A 281 -6.98 -2.85 -7.21
C ILE A 281 -6.42 -3.82 -6.17
N GLN A 282 -5.10 -3.84 -6.01
CA GLN A 282 -4.41 -4.75 -5.08
C GLN A 282 -4.30 -4.16 -3.67
N HIS A 283 -4.09 -2.86 -3.58
CA HIS A 283 -3.87 -2.15 -2.32
C HIS A 283 -4.45 -0.74 -2.37
N LEU A 284 -4.95 -0.27 -1.24
CA LEU A 284 -5.41 1.10 -1.02
C LEU A 284 -4.71 1.68 0.19
N THR A 285 -4.28 2.94 0.09
CA THR A 285 -3.80 3.72 1.22
C THR A 285 -4.33 5.15 1.14
N THR A 286 -4.38 5.87 2.26
CA THR A 286 -4.94 7.22 2.34
C THR A 286 -4.23 8.07 3.38
N ASP A 287 -4.22 9.38 3.15
CA ASP A 287 -3.86 10.44 4.11
C ASP A 287 -5.09 11.18 4.67
N GLY A 288 -6.30 10.69 4.35
CA GLY A 288 -7.57 11.32 4.66
C GLY A 288 -8.04 12.33 3.60
N LYS A 289 -7.16 12.83 2.75
CA LYS A 289 -7.46 13.76 1.64
C LYS A 289 -7.42 13.07 0.28
N HIS A 290 -6.49 12.13 0.13
CA HIS A 290 -6.27 11.37 -1.09
C HIS A 290 -6.39 9.87 -0.82
N ILE A 291 -6.82 9.14 -1.82
CA ILE A 291 -6.76 7.68 -1.86
C ILE A 291 -5.77 7.31 -2.97
N LEU A 292 -4.73 6.58 -2.59
CA LEU A 292 -3.78 6.00 -3.53
C LEU A 292 -4.13 4.53 -3.74
N ALA A 293 -4.40 4.16 -4.98
CA ALA A 293 -4.71 2.80 -5.38
C ALA A 293 -3.57 2.20 -6.21
N ALA A 294 -3.15 0.99 -5.84
CA ALA A 294 -2.33 0.12 -6.66
C ALA A 294 -3.22 -0.62 -7.64
N VAL A 295 -3.08 -0.37 -8.95
CA VAL A 295 -3.96 -0.90 -10.00
C VAL A 295 -3.13 -1.64 -11.03
N GLY A 296 -3.07 -2.97 -10.94
CA GLY A 296 -2.16 -3.77 -11.73
C GLY A 296 -0.72 -3.29 -11.57
N SER A 297 -0.05 -2.90 -12.65
CA SER A 297 1.31 -2.33 -12.63
C SER A 297 1.33 -0.80 -12.43
N GLY A 298 0.18 -0.18 -12.24
CA GLY A 298 0.03 1.28 -12.18
C GLY A 298 -0.38 1.82 -10.81
N LEU A 299 -0.36 3.15 -10.73
CA LEU A 299 -0.75 3.92 -9.56
C LEU A 299 -1.82 4.94 -9.95
N TYR A 300 -2.79 5.14 -9.05
CA TYR A 300 -3.93 6.01 -9.26
C TYR A 300 -4.22 6.80 -7.98
N VAL A 301 -4.20 8.13 -8.08
CA VAL A 301 -4.43 9.03 -6.95
C VAL A 301 -5.77 9.74 -7.13
N TYR A 302 -6.64 9.56 -6.17
CA TYR A 302 -7.99 10.09 -6.15
C TYR A 302 -8.16 11.09 -5.01
N SER A 303 -8.70 12.28 -5.27
CA SER A 303 -9.01 13.27 -4.25
C SER A 303 -10.39 13.01 -3.65
N VAL A 304 -10.43 12.84 -2.34
CA VAL A 304 -11.66 12.65 -1.58
C VAL A 304 -12.53 13.91 -1.59
N LEU A 305 -11.90 15.09 -1.55
CA LEU A 305 -12.59 16.37 -1.49
C LEU A 305 -13.26 16.71 -2.82
N THR A 306 -12.52 16.64 -3.92
CA THR A 306 -13.05 17.00 -5.26
C THR A 306 -13.80 15.86 -5.92
N LYS A 307 -13.64 14.63 -5.40
CA LYS A 307 -14.18 13.39 -5.97
C LYS A 307 -13.72 13.18 -7.41
N THR A 308 -12.47 13.48 -7.69
CA THR A 308 -11.87 13.36 -9.02
C THR A 308 -10.47 12.76 -8.94
N VAL A 309 -10.00 12.24 -10.06
CA VAL A 309 -8.60 11.84 -10.23
C VAL A 309 -7.69 13.05 -10.14
N VAL A 310 -6.65 12.95 -9.35
CA VAL A 310 -5.62 14.00 -9.20
C VAL A 310 -4.40 13.68 -10.03
N ALA A 311 -3.94 12.44 -9.97
CA ALA A 311 -2.78 11.98 -10.72
C ALA A 311 -2.87 10.48 -10.98
N TYR A 312 -2.23 10.01 -12.03
CA TYR A 312 -2.07 8.59 -12.29
C TYR A 312 -0.83 8.28 -13.10
N ARG A 313 -0.38 7.03 -13.01
CA ARG A 313 0.64 6.45 -13.88
C ARG A 313 0.26 5.03 -14.23
N LYS A 314 -0.06 4.77 -15.51
CA LYS A 314 -0.53 3.47 -16.00
C LYS A 314 0.51 2.37 -15.82
N VAL A 315 1.78 2.69 -16.09
CA VAL A 315 2.91 1.78 -15.92
C VAL A 315 3.88 2.44 -14.93
N ALA A 316 3.71 2.15 -13.67
CA ALA A 316 4.60 2.58 -12.60
C ALA A 316 5.70 1.54 -12.34
N HIS A 317 5.39 0.26 -12.53
CA HIS A 317 6.28 -0.86 -12.37
C HIS A 317 6.19 -1.83 -13.56
N ASP A 318 7.13 -2.76 -13.65
CA ASP A 318 7.16 -3.76 -14.71
C ASP A 318 6.25 -4.98 -14.41
N SER A 319 5.73 -5.08 -13.17
CA SER A 319 4.76 -6.07 -12.70
C SER A 319 3.75 -5.44 -11.73
N ASN A 320 2.87 -6.26 -11.15
CA ASN A 320 1.82 -5.78 -10.26
C ASN A 320 2.40 -5.03 -9.04
N VAL A 321 1.77 -3.92 -8.70
CA VAL A 321 2.04 -3.17 -7.48
C VAL A 321 1.32 -3.86 -6.32
N LEU A 322 2.06 -4.26 -5.29
CA LEU A 322 1.51 -5.03 -4.17
C LEU A 322 1.19 -4.18 -2.95
N HIS A 323 1.99 -3.14 -2.69
CA HIS A 323 1.79 -2.27 -1.54
C HIS A 323 2.15 -0.82 -1.87
N THR A 324 1.48 0.13 -1.25
CA THR A 324 1.65 1.57 -1.47
C THR A 324 1.54 2.34 -0.16
N MET A 325 2.17 3.51 -0.10
CA MET A 325 2.10 4.45 1.02
C MET A 325 2.17 5.89 0.50
N LEU A 326 1.39 6.78 1.11
CA LEU A 326 1.56 8.23 0.98
C LEU A 326 2.54 8.69 2.05
N LEU A 327 3.59 9.39 1.65
CA LEU A 327 4.60 9.94 2.56
C LEU A 327 4.28 11.39 2.93
N SER A 328 3.73 12.14 1.99
CA SER A 328 3.27 13.53 2.15
C SER A 328 2.14 13.83 1.17
N ASP A 329 1.67 15.08 1.13
CA ASP A 329 0.64 15.54 0.18
C ASP A 329 1.08 15.39 -1.30
N SER A 330 2.38 15.26 -1.58
CA SER A 330 2.94 15.15 -2.93
C SER A 330 3.83 13.92 -3.16
N GLU A 331 4.26 13.23 -2.12
CA GLU A 331 5.20 12.12 -2.24
C GLU A 331 4.55 10.80 -1.85
N LEU A 332 4.86 9.77 -2.59
CA LEU A 332 4.35 8.42 -2.34
C LEU A 332 5.39 7.34 -2.68
N MET A 333 5.18 6.18 -2.12
CA MET A 333 5.99 4.98 -2.37
C MET A 333 5.11 3.83 -2.84
N SER A 334 5.71 2.96 -3.65
CA SER A 334 5.11 1.70 -4.10
C SER A 334 6.13 0.58 -4.17
N CYS A 335 5.71 -0.66 -3.93
CA CYS A 335 6.53 -1.84 -4.19
C CYS A 335 5.79 -2.84 -5.09
N SER A 336 6.54 -3.69 -5.75
CA SER A 336 6.02 -4.52 -6.83
C SER A 336 6.62 -5.93 -6.83
N GLU A 337 5.93 -6.80 -7.57
CA GLU A 337 6.43 -8.12 -7.95
C GLU A 337 7.71 -8.05 -8.79
N ASP A 338 8.05 -6.89 -9.38
CA ASP A 338 9.29 -6.68 -10.14
C ASP A 338 10.55 -6.61 -9.25
N GLY A 339 10.40 -6.66 -7.93
CA GLY A 339 11.50 -6.65 -6.97
C GLY A 339 11.97 -5.24 -6.57
N SER A 340 11.34 -4.19 -7.07
CA SER A 340 11.70 -2.80 -6.77
C SER A 340 10.75 -2.14 -5.78
N VAL A 341 11.26 -1.12 -5.09
CA VAL A 341 10.46 -0.13 -4.36
C VAL A 341 10.74 1.23 -4.97
N ARG A 342 9.69 1.91 -5.42
CA ARG A 342 9.80 3.18 -6.14
C ARG A 342 9.19 4.32 -5.35
N MET A 343 9.86 5.47 -5.40
CA MET A 343 9.42 6.73 -4.82
C MET A 343 8.94 7.65 -5.94
N TRP A 344 7.84 8.34 -5.71
CA TRP A 344 7.18 9.17 -6.71
C TRP A 344 6.81 10.52 -6.13
N GLU A 345 6.80 11.54 -7.00
CA GLU A 345 6.31 12.88 -6.69
C GLU A 345 5.15 13.24 -7.63
N ILE A 346 4.11 13.84 -7.07
CA ILE A 346 2.97 14.36 -7.83
C ILE A 346 3.37 15.73 -8.36
N GLN A 347 3.58 15.84 -9.68
CA GLN A 347 3.97 17.08 -10.32
C GLN A 347 2.85 17.65 -11.18
N ASP A 348 2.72 18.97 -11.18
CA ASP A 348 1.85 19.67 -12.11
C ASP A 348 2.40 19.51 -13.53
N LEU A 349 1.55 19.14 -14.49
CA LEU A 349 1.94 19.12 -15.88
C LEU A 349 2.40 20.52 -16.29
N PRO A 350 3.57 20.68 -16.92
CA PRO A 350 3.98 21.96 -17.44
C PRO A 350 2.91 22.43 -18.42
N LEU A 351 2.38 23.63 -18.19
CA LEU A 351 1.48 24.26 -19.14
C LEU A 351 2.15 24.22 -20.53
N PRO A 352 1.46 23.72 -21.58
CA PRO A 352 2.02 23.78 -22.92
C PRO A 352 2.43 25.22 -23.16
N ALA A 353 3.71 25.45 -23.41
CA ALA A 353 4.20 26.76 -23.76
C ALA A 353 3.33 27.27 -24.92
N GLU A 354 2.59 28.36 -24.72
CA GLU A 354 1.80 28.97 -25.75
C GLU A 354 2.75 29.11 -26.93
N ALA A 355 2.48 28.36 -28.02
CA ALA A 355 3.22 28.45 -29.23
C ALA A 355 3.10 29.90 -29.66
N ALA A 356 4.19 30.65 -29.50
CA ALA A 356 4.28 32.03 -29.97
C ALA A 356 3.83 32.02 -31.40
N SER A 357 2.62 32.48 -31.65
CA SER A 357 2.09 32.62 -32.98
C SER A 357 3.02 33.55 -33.74
N PRO A 358 3.60 33.13 -34.89
CA PRO A 358 4.41 34.03 -35.70
C PRO A 358 3.51 35.17 -36.15
N GLY A 359 3.84 36.36 -35.70
CA GLY A 359 3.13 37.58 -36.05
C GLY A 359 3.03 37.73 -37.57
N PHE A 360 1.83 37.62 -38.09
CA PHE A 360 1.53 37.99 -39.44
C PHE A 360 1.21 39.49 -39.47
N PHE A 361 2.13 40.22 -40.03
CA PHE A 361 1.97 41.62 -40.42
C PHE A 361 0.91 41.77 -41.50
N GLY A 362 -0.04 42.65 -41.26
CA GLY A 362 -0.63 43.49 -42.29
C GLY A 362 -1.89 42.99 -42.96
N MET A 363 -3.02 43.60 -42.76
CA MET A 363 -3.59 44.49 -43.77
C MET A 363 -4.95 45.06 -43.33
N TRP A 364 -5.04 46.33 -43.45
CA TRP A 364 -6.24 47.13 -43.21
C TRP A 364 -7.40 46.76 -44.16
N THR A 365 -8.62 46.55 -43.59
CA THR A 365 -9.84 46.91 -44.31
C THR A 365 -10.91 47.40 -43.32
N PHE A 366 -11.40 48.56 -43.63
CA PHE A 366 -12.55 49.22 -43.02
C PHE A 366 -13.85 48.46 -43.31
N GLY A 367 -14.70 48.30 -42.30
CA GLY A 367 -16.06 47.82 -42.47
C GLY A 367 -16.89 48.03 -41.18
N ARG A 368 -17.73 49.07 -41.20
CA ARG A 368 -18.76 49.40 -40.20
C ARG A 368 -19.84 48.30 -40.11
N SER A 369 -20.26 47.88 -38.91
CA SER A 369 -21.61 48.18 -38.37
C SER A 369 -21.97 47.36 -37.12
N ASN A 370 -22.32 48.06 -36.11
CA ASN A 370 -23.44 47.96 -35.12
C ASN A 370 -23.92 46.62 -34.54
N LYS A 371 -23.92 46.65 -33.16
CA LYS A 371 -24.90 46.17 -32.18
C LYS A 371 -24.88 44.69 -31.80
N GLN A 372 -24.58 44.31 -30.59
CA GLN A 372 -25.29 44.43 -29.32
C GLN A 372 -24.50 43.69 -28.24
N SER A 373 -24.40 44.35 -27.10
CA SER A 373 -23.79 43.89 -25.86
C SER A 373 -24.64 42.82 -25.20
N GLY A 374 -24.07 41.62 -25.03
CA GLY A 374 -24.44 40.68 -24.03
C GLY A 374 -23.22 40.34 -23.16
N PRO A 375 -23.33 40.20 -21.86
CA PRO A 375 -22.15 39.92 -21.02
C PRO A 375 -21.60 38.54 -21.38
N PRO A 376 -20.26 38.34 -21.45
CA PRO A 376 -19.68 37.03 -21.66
C PRO A 376 -19.93 36.19 -20.42
N SER A 377 -20.78 35.18 -20.54
CA SER A 377 -20.82 34.11 -19.59
C SER A 377 -19.48 33.37 -19.65
N LYS A 378 -18.62 33.64 -18.68
CA LYS A 378 -17.46 32.78 -18.42
C LYS A 378 -17.98 31.39 -18.02
N LYS A 379 -18.09 30.49 -18.95
CA LYS A 379 -18.02 29.07 -18.68
C LYS A 379 -16.57 28.80 -18.30
N VAL A 380 -16.29 28.85 -17.00
CA VAL A 380 -15.11 28.21 -16.45
C VAL A 380 -15.40 26.70 -16.56
N THR A 381 -14.94 26.08 -17.62
CA THR A 381 -14.78 24.65 -17.66
C THR A 381 -13.51 24.39 -16.85
N ASP A 382 -13.68 24.15 -15.53
CA ASP A 382 -12.65 23.52 -14.72
C ASP A 382 -12.48 22.08 -15.26
N VAL A 383 -11.66 21.94 -16.28
CA VAL A 383 -11.08 20.62 -16.60
C VAL A 383 -10.08 20.37 -15.49
N PRO A 384 -10.28 19.33 -14.67
CA PRO A 384 -9.31 19.03 -13.61
C PRO A 384 -7.95 18.81 -14.30
N ASN A 385 -6.96 19.59 -13.87
CA ASN A 385 -5.57 19.41 -14.31
C ASN A 385 -5.08 18.08 -13.70
N ILE A 386 -5.17 17.01 -14.47
CA ILE A 386 -4.64 15.71 -14.06
C ILE A 386 -3.12 15.84 -14.06
N ARG A 387 -2.51 15.60 -12.89
CA ARG A 387 -1.07 15.65 -12.69
C ARG A 387 -0.40 14.33 -13.09
N THR A 388 0.90 14.34 -13.23
CA THR A 388 1.69 13.14 -13.47
C THR A 388 2.46 12.72 -12.23
N LEU A 389 2.77 11.42 -12.14
CA LEU A 389 3.67 10.86 -11.13
C LEU A 389 5.06 10.75 -11.73
N GLU A 390 6.02 11.50 -11.17
CA GLU A 390 7.42 11.45 -11.57
C GLU A 390 8.20 10.55 -10.62
N LEU A 391 9.07 9.72 -11.19
CA LEU A 391 9.93 8.81 -10.43
C LEU A 391 11.07 9.62 -9.81
N THR A 392 11.13 9.66 -8.48
CA THR A 392 12.17 10.38 -7.71
C THR A 392 13.20 9.46 -7.08
N GLY A 393 12.91 8.16 -6.94
CA GLY A 393 13.83 7.18 -6.39
C GLY A 393 13.45 5.76 -6.76
N ASP A 394 14.46 4.90 -6.88
CA ASP A 394 14.28 3.47 -7.15
C ASP A 394 15.22 2.68 -6.22
N LEU A 395 14.64 1.85 -5.34
CA LEU A 395 15.35 1.03 -4.39
C LEU A 395 15.41 -0.40 -4.94
N ILE A 396 16.56 -0.76 -5.46
CA ILE A 396 16.83 -2.06 -6.07
C ILE A 396 17.75 -2.86 -5.15
N GLY A 397 17.28 -3.99 -4.66
CA GLY A 397 18.06 -4.84 -3.75
C GLY A 397 17.50 -6.25 -3.60
N HIS A 398 16.19 -6.39 -3.78
CA HIS A 398 15.54 -7.70 -3.77
C HIS A 398 15.64 -8.41 -5.12
N SER A 399 15.76 -9.73 -5.07
CA SER A 399 15.75 -10.60 -6.25
C SER A 399 14.40 -11.25 -6.53
N GLY A 400 13.44 -11.04 -5.66
CA GLY A 400 12.07 -11.52 -5.76
C GLY A 400 11.04 -10.42 -5.50
N ALA A 401 9.76 -10.75 -5.68
CA ALA A 401 8.64 -9.84 -5.46
C ALA A 401 8.68 -9.19 -4.07
N VAL A 402 8.68 -7.85 -4.01
CA VAL A 402 8.58 -7.13 -2.73
C VAL A 402 7.11 -7.14 -2.30
N GLN A 403 6.83 -7.84 -1.20
CA GLN A 403 5.47 -8.08 -0.73
C GLN A 403 4.90 -6.87 0.01
N MET A 404 5.72 -6.24 0.84
CA MET A 404 5.30 -5.18 1.74
C MET A 404 6.49 -4.36 2.20
N PHE A 405 6.23 -3.15 2.67
CA PHE A 405 7.21 -2.33 3.36
C PHE A 405 6.56 -1.56 4.53
N VAL A 406 7.39 -1.18 5.50
CA VAL A 406 7.03 -0.33 6.65
C VAL A 406 8.05 0.77 6.78
N SER A 407 7.57 2.01 6.90
CA SER A 407 8.41 3.20 7.06
C SER A 407 8.51 3.59 8.54
N PHE A 408 9.72 3.89 8.96
CA PHE A 408 10.05 4.46 10.27
C PHE A 408 10.46 5.93 10.14
N GLY A 409 9.92 6.61 9.12
CA GLY A 409 10.24 8.00 8.84
C GLY A 409 11.72 8.18 8.52
N GLU A 410 12.40 9.06 9.27
CA GLU A 410 13.82 9.33 9.08
C GLU A 410 14.75 8.18 9.52
N ASP A 411 14.25 7.25 10.35
CA ASP A 411 15.07 6.16 10.89
C ASP A 411 15.24 5.00 9.90
N GLY A 412 14.37 4.94 8.89
CA GLY A 412 14.54 3.99 7.80
C GLY A 412 13.26 3.41 7.24
N LEU A 413 13.45 2.49 6.32
CA LEU A 413 12.41 1.70 5.66
C LEU A 413 12.79 0.22 5.73
N VAL A 414 11.84 -0.63 6.08
CA VAL A 414 12.01 -2.09 6.02
C VAL A 414 11.14 -2.65 4.92
N THR A 415 11.72 -3.47 4.08
CA THR A 415 11.02 -4.19 3.00
C THR A 415 11.11 -5.68 3.19
N CYS A 416 10.10 -6.44 2.80
CA CYS A 416 10.12 -7.90 2.79
C CYS A 416 9.77 -8.46 1.42
N SER A 417 10.30 -9.63 1.10
CA SER A 417 10.22 -10.16 -0.26
C SER A 417 10.07 -11.67 -0.34
N ALA A 418 9.68 -12.11 -1.53
CA ALA A 418 9.65 -13.51 -1.92
C ALA A 418 11.05 -14.14 -2.05
N ASP A 419 12.12 -13.38 -1.96
CA ASP A 419 13.51 -13.86 -1.90
C ASP A 419 13.93 -14.28 -0.48
N HIS A 420 13.00 -14.37 0.46
CA HIS A 420 13.18 -14.78 1.85
C HIS A 420 13.96 -13.75 2.71
N LEU A 421 14.21 -12.58 2.18
CA LEU A 421 15.01 -11.54 2.82
C LEU A 421 14.13 -10.36 3.26
N LEU A 422 14.62 -9.69 4.29
CA LEU A 422 14.26 -8.32 4.56
C LEU A 422 15.44 -7.43 4.23
N ILE A 423 15.16 -6.21 3.80
CA ILE A 423 16.18 -5.18 3.63
C ILE A 423 15.78 -3.97 4.47
N LEU A 424 16.70 -3.54 5.31
CA LEU A 424 16.61 -2.30 6.05
C LEU A 424 17.36 -1.23 5.26
N TRP A 425 16.61 -0.21 4.83
CA TRP A 425 17.11 0.91 4.05
C TRP A 425 17.25 2.12 4.95
N LYS A 426 18.38 2.81 4.87
CA LYS A 426 18.71 3.97 5.70
C LYS A 426 19.25 5.12 4.88
N ASN A 427 19.10 6.33 5.41
CA ASN A 427 19.79 7.50 4.90
C ASN A 427 21.30 7.40 5.24
N GLY A 428 22.14 7.08 4.24
CA GLY A 428 23.56 6.84 4.44
C GLY A 428 24.32 8.11 4.91
N GLU A 429 23.89 9.29 4.50
CA GLU A 429 24.49 10.56 4.96
C GLU A 429 24.24 10.76 6.46
N ARG A 430 22.98 10.58 6.91
CA ARG A 430 22.63 10.63 8.34
C ARG A 430 23.36 9.56 9.14
N GLN A 431 23.43 8.32 8.64
CA GLN A 431 24.14 7.24 9.32
C GLN A 431 25.64 7.51 9.44
N SER A 432 26.26 8.09 8.40
CA SER A 432 27.65 8.50 8.42
C SER A 432 27.90 9.58 9.47
N HIS A 433 27.00 10.57 9.58
CA HIS A 433 27.05 11.62 10.58
C HIS A 433 26.95 11.05 12.01
N LEU A 434 25.96 10.18 12.27
CA LEU A 434 25.80 9.55 13.58
C LEU A 434 27.01 8.71 13.99
N ARG A 435 27.60 7.94 13.05
CA ARG A 435 28.84 7.19 13.30
C ARG A 435 30.01 8.11 13.65
N SER A 436 30.10 9.27 13.01
CA SER A 436 31.14 10.25 13.32
C SER A 436 30.96 10.83 14.71
N LEU A 437 29.73 11.21 15.08
CA LEU A 437 29.45 11.72 16.44
C LEU A 437 29.77 10.69 17.52
N ALA A 438 29.36 9.42 17.33
CA ALA A 438 29.66 8.35 18.27
C ALA A 438 31.18 8.11 18.41
N LEU A 439 31.93 8.26 17.31
CA LEU A 439 33.39 8.16 17.36
C LEU A 439 34.02 9.31 18.16
N PHE A 440 33.57 10.55 17.96
CA PHE A 440 34.05 11.71 18.73
C PHE A 440 33.76 11.55 20.22
N GLN A 441 32.55 11.12 20.60
CA GLN A 441 32.19 10.86 22.00
C GLN A 441 33.14 9.80 22.64
N LYS A 442 33.40 8.71 21.95
CA LYS A 442 34.35 7.68 22.43
C LYS A 442 35.77 8.21 22.58
N LEU A 443 36.21 9.11 21.72
CA LEU A 443 37.54 9.75 21.83
C LEU A 443 37.62 10.68 23.03
N GLU A 444 36.58 11.45 23.28
CA GLU A 444 36.47 12.33 24.48
C GLU A 444 36.47 11.49 25.78
N GLU A 445 35.68 10.43 25.86
CA GLU A 445 35.60 9.53 27.02
C GLU A 445 36.94 8.83 27.31
N ASN A 446 37.71 8.52 26.27
CA ASN A 446 39.03 7.88 26.41
C ASN A 446 40.19 8.87 26.61
N GLY A 447 39.90 10.17 26.79
CA GLY A 447 40.92 11.19 27.07
C GLY A 447 41.83 11.50 25.89
N GLY A 448 41.36 11.31 24.67
CA GLY A 448 42.11 11.46 23.41
C GLY A 448 41.95 12.82 22.72
N LEU A 449 41.54 13.87 23.43
CA LEU A 449 41.59 15.30 23.01
C LEU A 449 42.10 16.17 24.12
#